data_01a75a27243e09540ccb3368ba3c88f7
#
_entry.id   01a75a27243e09540ccb3368ba3c88f7
#
_cell.length_a   1.000
_cell.length_b   1.000
_cell.length_c   1.000
_cell.angle_alpha   90.00
_cell.angle_beta   90.00
_cell.angle_gamma   90.00
#
_symmetry.space_group_name_H-M   'P 1'
#
loop_
_entity.id
_entity.type
_entity.pdbx_description
1 polymer ?
#
loop_
_entity_poly.entity_id
_entity_poly.type
_entity_poly.pdbx_seq_one_letter_code
_entity_poly.pdbx_strand_id
1 'polypeptide(L)'
;PGGLTRERAGFEVRDVHPTHYGRVCPIETPEGPNIGLINSFASYSRTNQYGFIETPYRKVINGKVTNEIIYLSAIDEAEHVIAQANVVLDKNNKFIDDLVAVRHANEFELMSPDRIDLMDVSPQQVVSIAASLIPFLEHDDANRALMGSNMQRQAVPVLRAEKPLVGTGLETVVARDSGVCVVAKNDGVVESVDASRIVVRVTDKKSKTASDVYNLIKYTRSNQNTCINQRPIVRAGDTVKYGDILADGPSVDNGELALGQNIRIAFMPWNGYNFEDSILVSEKVAREDRFTSIHIQEMTCIARDTKLGSEEITGDIPNVGEGSLSKLDESGIVYVGAEVNAGDILVGKITPKGETQLSPEEKLLRAIFGEKASDVKDTSLRVPSSTNGTVIGVEVFTRDGVDKDERTLTIESEHLDDAKKDSDDEAKIINQATKFRLIDIIKNQKVTKAKGFKKGSSITADQLHELELNDLFAIRLADELSLIHISEPTRPERIWYAGLCVEKKRGGGGGGGGGGGG
;
A
#
# COMPACT_ATOMS: atom_id res chain seq x y z
N PRO A 1 21.95 15.79 -7.78
CA PRO A 1 22.84 16.46 -8.71
C PRO A 1 24.24 16.57 -8.09
N GLY A 2 25.30 16.12 -8.78
CA GLY A 2 26.67 16.11 -8.28
C GLY A 2 27.16 14.81 -7.65
N GLY A 3 26.34 13.73 -7.62
CA GLY A 3 26.77 12.41 -7.19
C GLY A 3 27.74 11.73 -8.14
N LEU A 4 28.33 10.63 -7.65
CA LEU A 4 29.22 9.79 -8.45
C LEU A 4 28.42 9.06 -9.54
N THR A 5 28.95 9.06 -10.76
CA THR A 5 28.43 8.24 -11.85
C THR A 5 29.16 6.92 -11.93
N ARG A 6 28.48 5.85 -12.37
CA ARG A 6 29.06 4.50 -12.50
C ARG A 6 30.36 4.44 -13.30
N GLU A 7 30.55 5.35 -14.25
CA GLU A 7 31.73 5.39 -15.13
C GLU A 7 32.94 6.03 -14.44
N ARG A 8 32.71 6.93 -13.46
CA ARG A 8 33.76 7.70 -12.77
C ARG A 8 34.08 7.17 -11.37
N ALA A 9 33.30 6.22 -10.87
CA ALA A 9 33.49 5.65 -9.53
C ALA A 9 34.54 4.53 -9.55
N GLY A 10 35.62 4.71 -8.81
CA GLY A 10 36.62 3.67 -8.57
C GLY A 10 36.17 2.62 -7.56
N PHE A 11 37.02 1.63 -7.27
CA PHE A 11 36.72 0.57 -6.30
C PHE A 11 36.63 1.11 -4.87
N GLU A 12 37.43 2.07 -4.48
CA GLU A 12 37.50 2.62 -3.11
C GLU A 12 36.12 3.12 -2.59
N VAL A 13 35.32 3.76 -3.47
CA VAL A 13 34.01 4.27 -3.08
C VAL A 13 32.91 3.20 -3.09
N ARG A 14 33.20 2.03 -3.67
CA ARG A 14 32.26 0.88 -3.77
C ARG A 14 32.47 -0.15 -2.67
N ASP A 15 33.64 -0.12 -2.01
CA ASP A 15 34.00 -1.07 -0.96
C ASP A 15 33.26 -0.77 0.35
N VAL A 16 33.13 -1.80 1.18
CA VAL A 16 32.58 -1.68 2.52
C VAL A 16 33.61 -0.99 3.43
N HIS A 17 33.18 0.08 4.09
CA HIS A 17 34.02 0.80 5.04
C HIS A 17 33.60 0.48 6.49
N PRO A 18 34.51 0.43 7.48
CA PRO A 18 34.16 0.16 8.89
C PRO A 18 33.07 1.09 9.46
N THR A 19 33.02 2.35 9.02
CA THR A 19 31.98 3.30 9.42
C THR A 19 30.57 2.96 8.91
N HIS A 20 30.44 1.99 7.99
CA HIS A 20 29.14 1.48 7.52
C HIS A 20 28.44 0.60 8.56
N TYR A 21 29.14 0.13 9.58
CA TYR A 21 28.58 -0.73 10.61
C TYR A 21 27.33 -0.11 11.26
N GLY A 22 26.22 -0.83 11.20
CA GLY A 22 24.92 -0.38 11.73
C GLY A 22 24.28 0.79 10.99
N ARG A 23 24.87 1.30 9.91
CA ARG A 23 24.37 2.46 9.12
C ARG A 23 24.00 2.08 7.70
N VAL A 24 24.90 1.38 7.02
CA VAL A 24 24.71 0.95 5.63
C VAL A 24 24.91 -0.55 5.56
N CYS A 25 23.97 -1.25 4.93
CA CYS A 25 24.05 -2.70 4.77
C CYS A 25 25.23 -3.08 3.87
N PRO A 26 26.09 -4.01 4.30
CA PRO A 26 27.21 -4.47 3.49
C PRO A 26 26.81 -5.47 2.40
N ILE A 27 25.60 -6.02 2.45
CA ILE A 27 25.11 -7.10 1.59
C ILE A 27 24.18 -6.56 0.50
N GLU A 28 23.20 -5.73 0.86
CA GLU A 28 22.18 -5.26 -0.07
C GLU A 28 22.69 -4.14 -0.96
N THR A 29 23.05 -4.48 -2.19
CA THR A 29 23.46 -3.56 -3.26
C THR A 29 23.08 -4.18 -4.61
N PRO A 30 22.84 -3.40 -5.68
CA PRO A 30 22.59 -3.95 -6.99
C PRO A 30 23.78 -4.77 -7.50
N GLU A 31 23.51 -5.73 -8.36
CA GLU A 31 24.51 -6.42 -9.16
C GLU A 31 24.85 -5.60 -10.41
N GLY A 32 26.10 -5.70 -10.89
CA GLY A 32 26.53 -5.06 -12.12
C GLY A 32 27.17 -3.67 -11.93
N PRO A 33 27.01 -2.75 -12.88
CA PRO A 33 27.76 -1.48 -12.93
C PRO A 33 27.53 -0.56 -11.73
N ASN A 34 26.39 -0.68 -11.06
CA ASN A 34 26.01 0.15 -9.91
C ASN A 34 26.35 -0.46 -8.54
N ILE A 35 27.10 -1.57 -8.51
CA ILE A 35 27.50 -2.22 -7.27
C ILE A 35 28.25 -1.25 -6.34
N GLY A 36 27.85 -1.22 -5.07
CA GLY A 36 28.47 -0.35 -4.05
C GLY A 36 28.14 1.14 -4.17
N LEU A 37 27.46 1.59 -5.23
CA LEU A 37 27.04 2.99 -5.41
C LEU A 37 25.61 3.24 -4.92
N ILE A 38 24.74 2.24 -5.04
CA ILE A 38 23.37 2.27 -4.54
C ILE A 38 23.34 1.33 -3.34
N ASN A 39 23.21 1.91 -2.16
CA ASN A 39 23.25 1.19 -0.90
C ASN A 39 21.92 1.35 -0.17
N SER A 40 21.62 0.40 0.73
CA SER A 40 20.46 0.43 1.59
C SER A 40 20.83 0.73 3.03
N PHE A 41 19.98 1.43 3.75
CA PHE A 41 20.16 1.65 5.18
C PHE A 41 20.11 0.35 5.97
N ALA A 42 20.90 0.26 7.04
CA ALA A 42 20.76 -0.80 8.03
C ALA A 42 19.44 -0.68 8.81
N SER A 43 18.96 -1.79 9.37
CA SER A 43 17.59 -1.93 9.90
C SER A 43 17.16 -0.89 10.93
N TYR A 44 18.08 -0.45 11.81
CA TYR A 44 17.76 0.50 12.88
C TYR A 44 18.44 1.86 12.71
N SER A 45 19.06 2.11 11.56
CA SER A 45 19.71 3.39 11.28
C SER A 45 18.69 4.50 11.05
N ARG A 46 19.06 5.70 11.42
CA ARG A 46 18.28 6.92 11.13
C ARG A 46 19.21 8.06 10.73
N THR A 47 18.67 9.09 10.12
CA THR A 47 19.38 10.33 9.83
C THR A 47 19.12 11.36 10.93
N ASN A 48 20.16 12.07 11.36
CA ASN A 48 20.01 13.20 12.28
C ASN A 48 19.59 14.48 11.52
N GLN A 49 19.38 15.57 12.27
CA GLN A 49 18.99 16.87 11.70
C GLN A 49 20.02 17.48 10.72
N TYR A 50 21.27 16.99 10.74
CA TYR A 50 22.35 17.43 9.86
C TYR A 50 22.53 16.49 8.64
N GLY A 51 21.77 15.39 8.57
CA GLY A 51 21.87 14.40 7.50
C GLY A 51 22.91 13.30 7.71
N PHE A 52 23.57 13.22 8.89
CA PHE A 52 24.45 12.09 9.23
C PHE A 52 23.63 10.87 9.64
N ILE A 53 24.12 9.68 9.27
CA ILE A 53 23.51 8.41 9.62
C ILE A 53 23.97 8.02 11.02
N GLU A 54 23.00 7.75 11.89
CA GLU A 54 23.20 7.31 13.27
C GLU A 54 22.69 5.88 13.46
N THR A 55 23.32 5.15 14.38
CA THR A 55 22.93 3.79 14.78
C THR A 55 22.67 3.72 16.27
N PRO A 56 21.70 2.89 16.73
CA PRO A 56 21.36 2.79 18.15
C PRO A 56 22.30 1.87 18.90
N TYR A 57 22.62 2.27 20.14
CA TYR A 57 23.37 1.47 21.13
C TYR A 57 22.69 1.51 22.49
N ARG A 58 22.82 0.42 23.25
CA ARG A 58 22.42 0.37 24.66
C ARG A 58 23.57 0.86 25.53
N LYS A 59 23.27 1.72 26.48
CA LYS A 59 24.27 2.22 27.42
C LYS A 59 24.61 1.17 28.48
N VAL A 60 25.89 0.99 28.76
CA VAL A 60 26.42 0.11 29.80
C VAL A 60 26.95 0.97 30.95
N ILE A 61 26.59 0.63 32.18
CA ILE A 61 27.07 1.30 33.39
C ILE A 61 27.58 0.23 34.37
N ASN A 62 28.85 0.28 34.70
CA ASN A 62 29.51 -0.66 35.62
C ASN A 62 29.25 -2.14 35.27
N GLY A 63 29.42 -2.51 33.99
CA GLY A 63 29.21 -3.87 33.50
C GLY A 63 27.74 -4.32 33.46
N LYS A 64 26.79 -3.39 33.62
CA LYS A 64 25.37 -3.65 33.52
C LYS A 64 24.76 -2.91 32.34
N VAL A 65 24.09 -3.65 31.45
CA VAL A 65 23.38 -3.10 30.27
C VAL A 65 22.08 -2.46 30.73
N THR A 66 21.88 -1.20 30.35
CA THR A 66 20.64 -0.45 30.62
C THR A 66 19.67 -0.53 29.45
N ASN A 67 18.43 -0.11 29.67
CA ASN A 67 17.43 0.02 28.59
C ASN A 67 17.47 1.39 27.91
N GLU A 68 18.44 2.24 28.29
CA GLU A 68 18.64 3.54 27.64
C GLU A 68 19.30 3.33 26.28
N ILE A 69 18.67 3.84 25.21
CA ILE A 69 19.14 3.75 23.84
C ILE A 69 19.69 5.10 23.42
N ILE A 70 20.91 5.12 22.96
CA ILE A 70 21.60 6.30 22.44
C ILE A 70 21.88 6.09 20.96
N TYR A 71 21.64 7.10 20.16
CA TYR A 71 21.99 7.10 18.75
C TYR A 71 23.30 7.86 18.55
N LEU A 72 24.26 7.23 17.91
CA LEU A 72 25.59 7.81 17.67
C LEU A 72 25.94 7.85 16.19
N SER A 73 26.62 8.92 15.79
CA SER A 73 27.26 9.02 14.49
C SER A 73 28.56 8.19 14.46
N ALA A 74 29.12 7.96 13.27
CA ALA A 74 30.37 7.21 13.15
C ALA A 74 31.56 7.90 13.83
N ILE A 75 31.53 9.22 13.95
CA ILE A 75 32.58 10.01 14.60
C ILE A 75 32.53 9.82 16.12
N ASP A 76 31.34 9.98 16.70
CA ASP A 76 31.14 9.84 18.15
C ASP A 76 31.38 8.41 18.61
N GLU A 77 31.03 7.43 17.77
CA GLU A 77 31.20 6.01 18.03
C GLU A 77 32.68 5.60 18.22
N ALA A 78 33.59 6.23 17.49
CA ALA A 78 35.00 5.88 17.50
C ALA A 78 35.68 6.02 18.88
N GLU A 79 35.11 6.82 19.77
CA GLU A 79 35.60 7.07 21.11
C GLU A 79 35.15 6.03 22.14
N HIS A 80 34.18 5.18 21.79
CA HIS A 80 33.52 4.26 22.72
C HIS A 80 33.95 2.80 22.51
N VAL A 81 33.90 2.03 23.59
CA VAL A 81 34.09 0.57 23.59
C VAL A 81 32.70 -0.08 23.53
N ILE A 82 32.44 -0.82 22.45
CA ILE A 82 31.10 -1.35 22.13
C ILE A 82 31.12 -2.86 22.17
N ALA A 83 30.29 -3.47 23.02
CA ALA A 83 30.08 -4.91 23.06
C ALA A 83 29.15 -5.37 21.94
N GLN A 84 29.37 -6.58 21.43
CA GLN A 84 28.51 -7.20 20.43
C GLN A 84 27.13 -7.62 21.03
N ALA A 85 26.10 -7.64 20.22
CA ALA A 85 24.72 -7.99 20.65
C ALA A 85 24.55 -9.47 21.06
N ASN A 86 25.45 -10.37 20.62
CA ASN A 86 25.39 -11.81 20.90
C ASN A 86 26.01 -12.21 22.24
N VAL A 87 26.54 -11.27 23.00
CA VAL A 87 27.14 -11.53 24.30
C VAL A 87 26.07 -11.98 25.31
N VAL A 88 26.42 -13.02 26.09
CA VAL A 88 25.49 -13.59 27.06
C VAL A 88 25.37 -12.70 28.29
N LEU A 89 24.13 -12.35 28.65
CA LEU A 89 23.82 -11.55 29.82
C LEU A 89 23.12 -12.41 30.92
N ASP A 90 23.37 -12.09 32.17
CA ASP A 90 22.63 -12.64 33.32
C ASP A 90 21.21 -12.04 33.39
N LYS A 91 20.34 -12.64 34.22
CA LYS A 91 18.98 -12.15 34.51
C LYS A 91 18.90 -10.69 34.96
N ASN A 92 20.01 -10.17 35.50
CA ASN A 92 20.17 -8.78 35.93
C ASN A 92 20.77 -7.86 34.86
N ASN A 93 20.90 -8.33 33.60
CA ASN A 93 21.54 -7.63 32.49
C ASN A 93 23.04 -7.31 32.75
N LYS A 94 23.77 -8.17 33.46
CA LYS A 94 25.20 -8.08 33.61
C LYS A 94 25.90 -9.08 32.70
N PHE A 95 27.10 -8.73 32.23
CA PHE A 95 27.96 -9.65 31.49
C PHE A 95 28.36 -10.81 32.37
N ILE A 96 28.33 -12.03 31.83
CA ILE A 96 28.69 -13.26 32.54
C ILE A 96 30.18 -13.53 32.37
N ASP A 97 30.72 -13.27 31.17
CA ASP A 97 32.08 -13.59 30.82
C ASP A 97 33.06 -12.54 31.35
N ASP A 98 34.22 -12.98 31.82
CA ASP A 98 35.32 -12.12 32.31
C ASP A 98 35.97 -11.31 31.17
N LEU A 99 35.89 -11.84 29.93
CA LEU A 99 36.38 -11.20 28.72
C LEU A 99 35.26 -11.21 27.66
N VAL A 100 34.87 -10.03 27.24
CA VAL A 100 33.80 -9.80 26.28
C VAL A 100 34.38 -9.35 24.95
N ALA A 101 33.84 -9.88 23.84
CA ALA A 101 34.20 -9.41 22.51
C ALA A 101 33.62 -8.01 22.27
N VAL A 102 34.48 -7.06 22.03
CA VAL A 102 34.16 -5.65 21.83
C VAL A 102 34.73 -5.13 20.52
N ARG A 103 34.17 -4.06 20.04
CA ARG A 103 34.68 -3.27 18.93
C ARG A 103 35.14 -1.91 19.48
N HIS A 104 36.39 -1.58 19.25
CA HIS A 104 36.97 -0.30 19.62
C HIS A 104 37.87 0.20 18.51
N ALA A 105 37.79 1.46 18.13
CA ALA A 105 38.59 2.09 17.07
C ALA A 105 38.64 1.27 15.75
N ASN A 106 37.54 0.64 15.37
CA ASN A 106 37.38 -0.26 14.21
C ASN A 106 38.10 -1.63 14.29
N GLU A 107 38.65 -1.97 15.45
CA GLU A 107 39.26 -3.28 15.71
C GLU A 107 38.40 -4.10 16.66
N PHE A 108 38.50 -5.44 16.54
CA PHE A 108 37.78 -6.37 17.44
C PHE A 108 38.80 -6.87 18.49
N GLU A 109 38.47 -6.61 19.75
CA GLU A 109 39.29 -6.98 20.88
C GLU A 109 38.50 -7.70 21.96
N LEU A 110 39.18 -8.32 22.91
CA LEU A 110 38.58 -8.88 24.12
C LEU A 110 38.93 -7.96 25.30
N MET A 111 37.88 -7.42 25.93
CA MET A 111 38.05 -6.50 27.08
C MET A 111 37.21 -6.95 28.28
N SER A 112 37.60 -6.47 29.47
CA SER A 112 36.83 -6.71 30.69
C SER A 112 35.52 -5.90 30.68
N PRO A 113 34.43 -6.40 31.31
CA PRO A 113 33.14 -5.74 31.37
C PRO A 113 33.15 -4.30 31.90
N ASP A 114 34.09 -3.97 32.76
CA ASP A 114 34.19 -2.65 33.39
C ASP A 114 34.59 -1.53 32.43
N ARG A 115 35.21 -1.90 31.29
CA ARG A 115 35.67 -0.95 30.25
C ARG A 115 34.64 -0.74 29.13
N ILE A 116 33.52 -1.43 29.17
CA ILE A 116 32.51 -1.39 28.12
C ILE A 116 31.58 -0.23 28.38
N ASP A 117 31.42 0.67 27.41
CA ASP A 117 30.56 1.85 27.47
C ASP A 117 29.21 1.59 26.88
N LEU A 118 29.15 0.82 25.78
CA LEU A 118 27.97 0.60 24.96
C LEU A 118 27.86 -0.87 24.56
N MET A 119 26.64 -1.26 24.16
CA MET A 119 26.35 -2.58 23.59
C MET A 119 25.42 -2.43 22.38
N ASP A 120 25.64 -3.23 21.35
CA ASP A 120 24.74 -3.32 20.20
C ASP A 120 23.33 -3.73 20.65
N VAL A 121 22.30 -3.18 20.00
CA VAL A 121 20.90 -3.47 20.33
C VAL A 121 20.49 -4.85 19.84
N SER A 122 20.88 -5.21 18.62
CA SER A 122 20.53 -6.48 17.98
C SER A 122 21.55 -6.83 16.90
N PRO A 123 21.81 -8.12 16.63
CA PRO A 123 22.64 -8.52 15.49
C PRO A 123 22.09 -8.05 14.14
N GLN A 124 20.78 -7.88 14.04
CA GLN A 124 20.09 -7.41 12.82
C GLN A 124 20.42 -5.96 12.47
N GLN A 125 20.94 -5.17 13.39
CA GLN A 125 21.27 -3.76 13.12
C GLN A 125 22.37 -3.55 12.07
N VAL A 126 23.16 -4.58 11.79
CA VAL A 126 24.28 -4.50 10.81
C VAL A 126 23.78 -4.55 9.37
N VAL A 127 22.68 -5.22 9.13
CA VAL A 127 22.14 -5.50 7.79
C VAL A 127 20.82 -4.78 7.53
N SER A 128 20.44 -4.65 6.26
CA SER A 128 19.17 -4.06 5.85
C SER A 128 17.99 -4.94 6.22
N ILE A 129 16.77 -4.43 6.08
CA ILE A 129 15.53 -5.16 6.32
C ILE A 129 15.45 -6.40 5.41
N ALA A 130 15.76 -6.25 4.11
CA ALA A 130 15.72 -7.38 3.18
C ALA A 130 16.71 -8.49 3.57
N ALA A 131 17.93 -8.14 3.90
CA ALA A 131 18.92 -9.10 4.37
C ALA A 131 18.55 -9.71 5.73
N SER A 132 17.92 -8.94 6.63
CA SER A 132 17.47 -9.42 7.94
C SER A 132 16.31 -10.44 7.85
N LEU A 133 15.61 -10.50 6.74
CA LEU A 133 14.55 -11.47 6.49
C LEU A 133 15.07 -12.83 5.99
N ILE A 134 16.37 -12.95 5.69
CA ILE A 134 16.96 -14.21 5.25
C ILE A 134 17.24 -15.08 6.49
N PRO A 135 16.59 -16.24 6.62
CA PRO A 135 16.88 -17.15 7.73
C PRO A 135 18.28 -17.77 7.54
N PHE A 136 19.01 -17.97 8.64
CA PHE A 136 20.39 -18.50 8.66
C PHE A 136 21.37 -17.71 7.80
N LEU A 137 21.22 -16.39 7.73
CA LEU A 137 22.08 -15.51 6.94
C LEU A 137 23.57 -15.68 7.26
N GLU A 138 23.91 -15.96 8.51
CA GLU A 138 25.28 -16.17 8.98
C GLU A 138 25.96 -17.40 8.36
N HIS A 139 25.21 -18.31 7.78
CA HIS A 139 25.71 -19.52 7.09
C HIS A 139 25.81 -19.34 5.58
N ASP A 140 25.31 -18.22 5.04
CA ASP A 140 25.32 -17.95 3.61
C ASP A 140 26.55 -17.15 3.20
N ASP A 141 27.06 -17.45 1.98
CA ASP A 141 28.06 -16.59 1.35
C ASP A 141 27.48 -15.21 1.02
N ALA A 142 28.27 -14.17 1.21
CA ALA A 142 27.86 -12.79 1.00
C ALA A 142 27.30 -12.54 -0.42
N ASN A 143 27.90 -13.15 -1.44
CA ASN A 143 27.43 -13.03 -2.82
C ASN A 143 26.03 -13.63 -3.01
N ARG A 144 25.75 -14.78 -2.40
CA ARG A 144 24.43 -15.42 -2.48
C ARG A 144 23.39 -14.71 -1.65
N ALA A 145 23.77 -14.17 -0.49
CA ALA A 145 22.90 -13.33 0.32
C ALA A 145 22.51 -12.03 -0.43
N LEU A 146 23.46 -11.41 -1.15
CA LEU A 146 23.19 -10.25 -2.00
C LEU A 146 22.15 -10.59 -3.08
N MET A 147 22.36 -11.70 -3.81
CA MET A 147 21.39 -12.15 -4.82
C MET A 147 20.02 -12.42 -4.21
N GLY A 148 19.97 -13.12 -3.07
CA GLY A 148 18.72 -13.43 -2.35
C GLY A 148 17.97 -12.18 -1.88
N SER A 149 18.66 -11.21 -1.29
CA SER A 149 18.05 -9.95 -0.86
C SER A 149 17.48 -9.14 -2.03
N ASN A 150 18.18 -9.13 -3.17
CA ASN A 150 17.68 -8.50 -4.40
C ASN A 150 16.44 -9.21 -4.97
N MET A 151 16.42 -10.56 -4.94
CA MET A 151 15.28 -11.36 -5.42
C MET A 151 14.03 -11.17 -4.54
N GLN A 152 14.16 -11.01 -3.22
CA GLN A 152 13.02 -10.71 -2.34
C GLN A 152 12.27 -9.45 -2.77
N ARG A 153 12.98 -8.42 -3.25
CA ARG A 153 12.37 -7.17 -3.73
C ARG A 153 11.64 -7.30 -5.07
N GLN A 154 11.87 -8.38 -5.81
CA GLN A 154 11.24 -8.69 -7.09
C GLN A 154 10.10 -9.70 -6.96
N ALA A 155 9.75 -10.11 -5.74
CA ALA A 155 8.69 -11.08 -5.51
C ALA A 155 7.33 -10.53 -5.97
N VAL A 156 6.64 -11.30 -6.80
CA VAL A 156 5.29 -10.98 -7.28
C VAL A 156 4.26 -11.52 -6.30
N PRO A 157 3.26 -10.74 -5.88
CA PRO A 157 2.18 -11.22 -5.05
C PRO A 157 1.44 -12.39 -5.71
N VAL A 158 1.37 -13.52 -5.02
CA VAL A 158 0.66 -14.71 -5.50
C VAL A 158 -0.78 -14.72 -4.99
N LEU A 159 -1.64 -15.49 -5.65
CA LEU A 159 -3.06 -15.60 -5.32
C LEU A 159 -3.28 -16.08 -3.88
N ARG A 160 -2.46 -17.02 -3.42
CA ARG A 160 -2.44 -17.54 -2.05
C ARG A 160 -1.03 -17.48 -1.52
N ALA A 161 -0.70 -16.47 -0.77
CA ALA A 161 0.57 -16.39 -0.07
C ALA A 161 0.55 -17.33 1.15
N GLU A 162 1.69 -17.94 1.46
CA GLU A 162 1.87 -18.74 2.67
C GLU A 162 3.02 -18.15 3.48
N LYS A 163 2.81 -17.99 4.79
CA LYS A 163 3.88 -17.54 5.67
C LYS A 163 5.03 -18.55 5.71
N PRO A 164 6.27 -18.09 5.83
CA PRO A 164 7.42 -19.00 5.87
C PRO A 164 7.37 -19.89 7.12
N LEU A 165 7.73 -21.16 6.97
CA LEU A 165 7.82 -22.11 8.09
C LEU A 165 8.99 -21.77 9.03
N VAL A 166 10.05 -21.22 8.47
CA VAL A 166 11.23 -20.74 9.20
C VAL A 166 11.41 -19.26 8.89
N GLY A 167 11.38 -18.44 9.90
CA GLY A 167 11.49 -16.98 9.80
C GLY A 167 12.49 -16.42 10.80
N THR A 168 12.77 -15.14 10.68
CA THR A 168 13.69 -14.39 11.54
C THR A 168 12.98 -13.63 12.69
N GLY A 169 11.64 -13.63 12.68
CA GLY A 169 10.81 -12.86 13.62
C GLY A 169 10.58 -11.39 13.21
N LEU A 170 11.20 -10.94 12.12
CA LEU A 170 11.01 -9.58 11.61
C LEU A 170 9.79 -9.48 10.68
N GLU A 171 9.28 -10.59 10.20
CA GLU A 171 8.21 -10.67 9.21
C GLU A 171 6.94 -9.94 9.65
N THR A 172 6.54 -10.09 10.91
CA THR A 172 5.36 -9.43 11.48
C THR A 172 5.53 -7.91 11.56
N VAL A 173 6.72 -7.45 11.97
CA VAL A 173 7.03 -6.03 12.08
C VAL A 173 7.05 -5.39 10.70
N VAL A 174 7.69 -6.04 9.72
CA VAL A 174 7.74 -5.56 8.34
C VAL A 174 6.36 -5.50 7.70
N ALA A 175 5.53 -6.53 7.87
CA ALA A 175 4.16 -6.55 7.35
C ALA A 175 3.32 -5.40 7.91
N ARG A 176 3.41 -5.16 9.24
CA ARG A 176 2.68 -4.08 9.90
C ARG A 176 3.16 -2.70 9.46
N ASP A 177 4.47 -2.48 9.47
CA ASP A 177 5.05 -1.15 9.25
C ASP A 177 5.13 -0.78 7.75
N SER A 178 4.98 -1.75 6.84
CA SER A 178 4.90 -1.51 5.39
C SER A 178 3.65 -0.74 4.95
N GLY A 179 2.61 -0.70 5.79
CA GLY A 179 1.34 -0.04 5.47
C GLY A 179 0.45 -0.78 4.47
N VAL A 180 0.80 -2.00 4.04
CA VAL A 180 -0.05 -2.83 3.17
C VAL A 180 -1.19 -3.51 3.94
N CYS A 181 -0.99 -3.72 5.25
CA CYS A 181 -1.99 -4.26 6.16
C CYS A 181 -2.82 -3.15 6.79
N VAL A 182 -4.06 -3.46 7.11
CA VAL A 182 -4.91 -2.57 7.90
C VAL A 182 -4.68 -2.85 9.37
N VAL A 183 -4.29 -1.81 10.12
CA VAL A 183 -3.91 -1.91 11.54
C VAL A 183 -4.91 -1.16 12.41
N ALA A 184 -5.26 -1.71 13.56
CA ALA A 184 -6.17 -1.10 14.52
C ALA A 184 -5.58 0.18 15.12
N LYS A 185 -6.32 1.29 15.04
CA LYS A 185 -5.95 2.61 15.57
C LYS A 185 -6.25 2.76 17.06
N ASN A 186 -7.22 2.02 17.58
CA ASN A 186 -7.66 2.05 18.96
C ASN A 186 -8.02 0.65 19.45
N ASP A 187 -8.03 0.48 20.77
CA ASP A 187 -8.55 -0.75 21.40
C ASP A 187 -10.06 -0.82 21.22
N GLY A 188 -10.58 -1.98 20.84
CA GLY A 188 -11.99 -2.13 20.58
C GLY A 188 -12.48 -3.55 20.39
N VAL A 189 -13.75 -3.66 20.02
CA VAL A 189 -14.41 -4.90 19.64
C VAL A 189 -14.92 -4.76 18.21
N VAL A 190 -14.63 -5.75 17.40
CA VAL A 190 -15.09 -5.81 16.02
C VAL A 190 -16.61 -5.99 15.98
N GLU A 191 -17.34 -5.04 15.44
CA GLU A 191 -18.81 -5.05 15.39
C GLU A 191 -19.33 -5.72 14.13
N SER A 192 -18.76 -5.36 12.98
CA SER A 192 -19.09 -5.98 11.70
C SER A 192 -17.87 -6.10 10.80
N VAL A 193 -17.86 -7.12 9.98
CA VAL A 193 -16.82 -7.39 8.99
C VAL A 193 -17.46 -7.74 7.67
N ASP A 194 -17.05 -7.07 6.62
CA ASP A 194 -17.50 -7.26 5.25
C ASP A 194 -16.26 -7.33 4.33
N ALA A 195 -16.43 -7.69 3.10
CA ALA A 195 -15.34 -7.74 2.13
C ALA A 195 -14.71 -6.37 1.86
N SER A 196 -15.48 -5.29 2.00
CA SER A 196 -15.07 -3.90 1.72
C SER A 196 -14.78 -3.09 2.97
N ARG A 197 -15.26 -3.51 4.16
CA ARG A 197 -15.25 -2.67 5.35
C ARG A 197 -15.15 -3.48 6.65
N ILE A 198 -14.40 -2.95 7.62
CA ILE A 198 -14.34 -3.46 8.99
C ILE A 198 -14.76 -2.32 9.93
N VAL A 199 -15.69 -2.59 10.82
CA VAL A 199 -16.15 -1.64 11.82
C VAL A 199 -15.72 -2.11 13.20
N VAL A 200 -14.96 -1.29 13.91
CA VAL A 200 -14.46 -1.56 15.27
C VAL A 200 -15.08 -0.55 16.23
N ARG A 201 -15.83 -1.03 17.19
CA ARG A 201 -16.36 -0.22 18.28
C ARG A 201 -15.27 0.01 19.32
N VAL A 202 -14.88 1.26 19.51
CA VAL A 202 -13.80 1.65 20.41
C VAL A 202 -14.23 1.46 21.87
N THR A 203 -13.40 0.76 22.64
CA THR A 203 -13.66 0.49 24.07
C THR A 203 -13.07 1.60 24.95
N ASP A 204 -12.06 2.31 24.49
CA ASP A 204 -11.43 3.38 25.27
C ASP A 204 -12.35 4.60 25.35
N LYS A 205 -12.75 4.91 26.60
CA LYS A 205 -13.59 6.07 26.90
C LYS A 205 -12.92 7.42 26.64
N LYS A 206 -11.59 7.45 26.54
CA LYS A 206 -10.82 8.67 26.26
C LYS A 206 -10.65 8.92 24.75
N SER A 207 -10.96 7.95 23.92
CA SER A 207 -10.88 8.13 22.47
C SER A 207 -11.91 9.16 21.98
N LYS A 208 -11.52 9.95 20.98
CA LYS A 208 -12.39 10.93 20.34
C LYS A 208 -13.50 10.29 19.51
N THR A 209 -13.26 9.08 18.98
CA THR A 209 -14.20 8.34 18.13
C THR A 209 -14.94 7.28 18.92
N ALA A 210 -16.21 7.07 18.60
CA ALA A 210 -17.03 6.01 19.18
C ALA A 210 -16.82 4.68 18.45
N SER A 211 -16.55 4.75 17.15
CA SER A 211 -16.29 3.63 16.26
C SER A 211 -15.26 4.04 15.22
N ASP A 212 -14.40 3.12 14.85
CA ASP A 212 -13.45 3.25 13.76
C ASP A 212 -13.94 2.43 12.58
N VAL A 213 -14.02 3.06 11.41
CA VAL A 213 -14.39 2.42 10.15
C VAL A 213 -13.14 2.28 9.28
N TYR A 214 -12.83 1.05 8.87
CA TYR A 214 -11.70 0.73 8.01
C TYR A 214 -12.22 0.24 6.67
N ASN A 215 -12.04 1.06 5.63
CA ASN A 215 -12.35 0.69 4.26
C ASN A 215 -11.19 -0.11 3.68
N LEU A 216 -11.48 -1.26 3.07
CA LEU A 216 -10.48 -2.17 2.50
C LEU A 216 -10.28 -1.88 1.02
N ILE A 217 -9.03 -1.89 0.59
CA ILE A 217 -8.66 -1.75 -0.82
C ILE A 217 -8.94 -3.08 -1.52
N LYS A 218 -9.75 -3.05 -2.58
CA LYS A 218 -10.16 -4.24 -3.33
C LYS A 218 -9.71 -4.15 -4.78
N TYR A 219 -8.91 -5.13 -5.21
CA TYR A 219 -8.54 -5.36 -6.62
C TYR A 219 -8.09 -4.10 -7.38
N THR A 220 -7.23 -3.31 -6.76
CA THR A 220 -6.63 -2.14 -7.41
C THR A 220 -5.29 -2.48 -8.06
N ARG A 221 -4.92 -1.72 -9.09
CA ARG A 221 -3.65 -1.87 -9.79
C ARG A 221 -2.52 -1.22 -8.99
N SER A 222 -1.40 -1.93 -8.82
CA SER A 222 -0.15 -1.35 -8.34
C SER A 222 0.66 -0.71 -9.50
N ASN A 223 1.71 0.04 -9.17
CA ASN A 223 2.60 0.62 -10.19
C ASN A 223 3.28 -0.43 -11.08
N GLN A 224 3.41 -1.66 -10.62
CA GLN A 224 3.98 -2.80 -11.36
C GLN A 224 2.90 -3.69 -11.99
N ASN A 225 1.68 -3.22 -12.13
CA ASN A 225 0.53 -3.96 -12.64
C ASN A 225 0.13 -5.20 -11.81
N THR A 226 0.58 -5.31 -10.58
CA THR A 226 0.16 -6.36 -9.66
C THR A 226 -1.14 -6.00 -8.97
N CYS A 227 -1.89 -7.00 -8.50
CA CYS A 227 -3.15 -6.80 -7.80
C CYS A 227 -2.92 -6.44 -6.34
N ILE A 228 -3.49 -5.32 -5.90
CA ILE A 228 -3.59 -4.95 -4.48
C ILE A 228 -4.99 -5.31 -4.01
N ASN A 229 -5.08 -6.25 -3.08
CA ASN A 229 -6.33 -6.68 -2.48
C ASN A 229 -6.13 -6.93 -0.99
N GLN A 230 -6.96 -6.30 -0.16
CA GLN A 230 -6.95 -6.50 1.28
C GLN A 230 -8.04 -7.45 1.70
N ARG A 231 -7.71 -8.40 2.56
CA ARG A 231 -8.61 -9.45 3.05
C ARG A 231 -8.69 -9.41 4.58
N PRO A 232 -9.89 -9.30 5.18
CA PRO A 232 -10.04 -9.30 6.63
C PRO A 232 -9.62 -10.64 7.23
N ILE A 233 -8.93 -10.60 8.37
CA ILE A 233 -8.56 -11.78 9.16
C ILE A 233 -9.37 -11.90 10.45
N VAL A 234 -9.94 -10.79 10.92
CA VAL A 234 -10.77 -10.71 12.13
C VAL A 234 -12.21 -11.11 11.85
N ARG A 235 -12.92 -11.49 12.90
CA ARG A 235 -14.35 -11.84 12.87
C ARG A 235 -15.14 -10.91 13.75
N ALA A 236 -16.44 -10.79 13.48
CA ALA A 236 -17.34 -10.04 14.34
C ALA A 236 -17.35 -10.64 15.75
N GLY A 237 -17.17 -9.79 16.76
CA GLY A 237 -17.04 -10.16 18.16
C GLY A 237 -15.63 -10.28 18.70
N ASP A 238 -14.59 -10.28 17.84
CA ASP A 238 -13.21 -10.33 18.27
C ASP A 238 -12.80 -9.03 18.99
N THR A 239 -11.97 -9.17 20.03
CA THR A 239 -11.37 -8.03 20.72
C THR A 239 -10.01 -7.72 20.11
N VAL A 240 -9.80 -6.47 19.73
CA VAL A 240 -8.56 -6.00 19.10
C VAL A 240 -7.92 -4.90 19.94
N LYS A 241 -6.60 -4.84 19.90
CA LYS A 241 -5.78 -3.84 20.57
C LYS A 241 -5.17 -2.90 19.55
N TYR A 242 -4.74 -1.74 20.01
CA TYR A 242 -3.93 -0.82 19.20
C TYR A 242 -2.71 -1.54 18.61
N GLY A 243 -2.55 -1.44 17.31
CA GLY A 243 -1.45 -2.08 16.60
C GLY A 243 -1.71 -3.50 16.09
N ASP A 244 -2.86 -4.12 16.42
CA ASP A 244 -3.23 -5.42 15.87
C ASP A 244 -3.62 -5.30 14.39
N ILE A 245 -3.29 -6.31 13.60
CA ILE A 245 -3.61 -6.36 12.18
C ILE A 245 -5.06 -6.84 12.00
N LEU A 246 -5.85 -6.06 11.28
CA LEU A 246 -7.27 -6.33 11.01
C LEU A 246 -7.48 -7.01 9.65
N ALA A 247 -6.67 -6.62 8.65
CA ALA A 247 -6.74 -7.18 7.31
C ALA A 247 -5.35 -7.35 6.72
N ASP A 248 -5.14 -8.48 6.06
CA ASP A 248 -3.93 -8.78 5.30
C ASP A 248 -3.93 -8.05 3.96
N GLY A 249 -2.77 -7.54 3.59
CA GLY A 249 -2.50 -6.99 2.26
C GLY A 249 -1.91 -8.01 1.29
N PRO A 250 -1.45 -7.56 0.11
CA PRO A 250 -0.73 -8.43 -0.81
C PRO A 250 0.56 -8.95 -0.18
N SER A 251 0.90 -10.20 -0.47
CA SER A 251 2.09 -10.88 0.07
C SER A 251 2.18 -10.92 1.61
N VAL A 252 1.04 -11.00 2.27
CA VAL A 252 0.92 -11.18 3.72
C VAL A 252 -0.03 -12.33 4.03
N ASP A 253 0.30 -13.13 5.04
CA ASP A 253 -0.53 -14.22 5.54
C ASP A 253 -0.61 -14.15 7.08
N ASN A 254 -1.81 -13.94 7.60
CA ASN A 254 -2.09 -13.80 9.03
C ASN A 254 -1.19 -12.76 9.74
N GLY A 255 -0.93 -11.63 9.08
CA GLY A 255 -0.12 -10.55 9.59
C GLY A 255 1.39 -10.78 9.53
N GLU A 256 1.86 -11.85 8.90
CA GLU A 256 3.26 -12.13 8.64
C GLU A 256 3.59 -11.97 7.15
N LEU A 257 4.76 -11.45 6.83
CA LEU A 257 5.21 -11.30 5.45
C LEU A 257 5.33 -12.67 4.78
N ALA A 258 4.66 -12.84 3.65
CA ALA A 258 4.60 -14.07 2.86
C ALA A 258 4.87 -13.75 1.39
N LEU A 259 6.13 -13.81 0.96
CA LEU A 259 6.54 -13.45 -0.40
C LEU A 259 6.28 -14.55 -1.44
N GLY A 260 5.88 -15.74 -1.02
CA GLY A 260 5.66 -16.87 -1.91
C GLY A 260 4.94 -18.02 -1.22
N GLN A 261 5.38 -19.24 -1.51
CA GLN A 261 4.81 -20.45 -0.94
C GLN A 261 5.88 -21.43 -0.46
N ASN A 262 5.53 -22.25 0.52
CA ASN A 262 6.38 -23.31 1.02
C ASN A 262 6.32 -24.53 0.09
N ILE A 263 7.48 -24.96 -0.42
CA ILE A 263 7.60 -26.07 -1.36
C ILE A 263 8.59 -27.08 -0.82
N ARG A 264 8.26 -28.37 -0.98
CA ARG A 264 9.19 -29.45 -0.71
C ARG A 264 10.18 -29.55 -1.86
N ILE A 265 11.48 -29.44 -1.55
CA ILE A 265 12.59 -29.48 -2.52
C ILE A 265 13.41 -30.75 -2.30
N ALA A 266 13.85 -31.40 -3.38
CA ALA A 266 14.83 -32.46 -3.37
C ALA A 266 16.11 -31.98 -4.04
N PHE A 267 17.24 -32.03 -3.33
CA PHE A 267 18.57 -31.70 -3.85
C PHE A 267 19.22 -32.97 -4.40
N MET A 268 19.03 -33.22 -5.67
CA MET A 268 19.60 -34.40 -6.33
C MET A 268 19.69 -34.17 -7.84
N PRO A 269 20.69 -34.78 -8.54
CA PRO A 269 20.69 -34.82 -10.00
C PRO A 269 19.53 -35.72 -10.49
N TRP A 270 18.85 -35.33 -11.56
CA TRP A 270 17.73 -36.05 -12.11
C TRP A 270 17.82 -36.12 -13.64
N ASN A 271 18.37 -37.23 -14.16
CA ASN A 271 18.48 -37.54 -15.60
C ASN A 271 19.07 -36.39 -16.46
N GLY A 272 19.88 -35.50 -15.88
CA GLY A 272 20.47 -34.36 -16.56
C GLY A 272 19.51 -33.18 -16.84
N TYR A 273 18.22 -33.30 -16.51
CA TYR A 273 17.25 -32.23 -16.76
C TYR A 273 17.37 -31.03 -15.79
N ASN A 274 18.11 -31.17 -14.71
CA ASN A 274 18.44 -30.10 -13.77
C ASN A 274 19.93 -29.67 -13.83
N PHE A 275 20.53 -29.77 -15.04
CA PHE A 275 21.92 -29.36 -15.28
C PHE A 275 22.05 -27.85 -15.11
N GLU A 276 23.14 -27.43 -14.47
CA GLU A 276 23.43 -26.05 -14.07
C GLU A 276 22.32 -25.45 -13.17
N ASP A 277 21.72 -24.33 -13.56
CA ASP A 277 20.68 -23.62 -12.80
C ASP A 277 19.25 -24.05 -13.16
N SER A 278 19.11 -25.15 -13.92
CA SER A 278 17.80 -25.66 -14.32
C SER A 278 17.06 -26.28 -13.12
N ILE A 279 15.79 -25.95 -12.98
CA ILE A 279 14.91 -26.45 -11.92
C ILE A 279 13.76 -27.24 -12.54
N LEU A 280 13.55 -28.47 -12.07
CA LEU A 280 12.38 -29.28 -12.40
C LEU A 280 11.25 -28.95 -11.44
N VAL A 281 10.08 -28.69 -11.99
CA VAL A 281 8.88 -28.35 -11.22
C VAL A 281 7.83 -29.45 -11.41
N SER A 282 7.20 -29.89 -10.34
CA SER A 282 6.11 -30.84 -10.39
C SER A 282 4.87 -30.22 -11.04
N GLU A 283 4.14 -30.99 -11.86
CA GLU A 283 2.84 -30.58 -12.42
C GLU A 283 1.82 -30.17 -11.34
N LYS A 284 1.96 -30.72 -10.15
CA LYS A 284 1.13 -30.37 -8.99
C LYS A 284 1.15 -28.87 -8.69
N VAL A 285 2.28 -28.19 -8.88
CA VAL A 285 2.44 -26.75 -8.65
C VAL A 285 1.51 -25.94 -9.56
N ALA A 286 1.41 -26.32 -10.85
CA ALA A 286 0.51 -25.68 -11.80
C ALA A 286 -0.96 -26.03 -11.53
N ARG A 287 -1.23 -27.31 -11.20
CA ARG A 287 -2.60 -27.78 -10.93
C ARG A 287 -3.22 -27.17 -9.67
N GLU A 288 -2.41 -26.84 -8.66
CA GLU A 288 -2.85 -26.24 -7.41
C GLU A 288 -2.76 -24.71 -7.41
N ASP A 289 -2.44 -24.10 -8.55
CA ASP A 289 -2.28 -22.63 -8.71
C ASP A 289 -1.33 -22.00 -7.68
N ARG A 290 -0.24 -22.69 -7.35
CA ARG A 290 0.62 -22.28 -6.24
C ARG A 290 1.32 -20.93 -6.46
N PHE A 291 1.76 -20.67 -7.69
CA PHE A 291 2.42 -19.41 -8.08
C PHE A 291 1.57 -18.55 -9.01
N THR A 292 0.30 -18.83 -9.10
CA THR A 292 -0.62 -18.02 -9.91
C THR A 292 -0.75 -16.62 -9.34
N SER A 293 -0.64 -15.62 -10.20
CA SER A 293 -0.73 -14.20 -9.86
C SER A 293 -1.77 -13.50 -10.71
N ILE A 294 -2.33 -12.41 -10.20
CA ILE A 294 -3.27 -11.56 -10.90
C ILE A 294 -2.53 -10.28 -11.31
N HIS A 295 -2.59 -9.95 -12.59
CA HIS A 295 -2.06 -8.72 -13.14
C HIS A 295 -3.18 -7.85 -13.65
N ILE A 296 -3.20 -6.57 -13.27
CA ILE A 296 -4.18 -5.58 -13.70
C ILE A 296 -3.45 -4.59 -14.60
N GLN A 297 -3.83 -4.57 -15.89
CA GLN A 297 -3.27 -3.66 -16.86
C GLN A 297 -4.26 -2.53 -17.14
N GLU A 298 -3.77 -1.32 -17.17
CA GLU A 298 -4.54 -0.14 -17.55
C GLU A 298 -4.13 0.26 -18.97
N MET A 299 -5.14 0.39 -19.81
CA MET A 299 -4.97 0.81 -21.19
C MET A 299 -5.74 2.09 -21.44
N THR A 300 -5.07 3.12 -21.92
CA THR A 300 -5.65 4.44 -22.15
C THR A 300 -5.76 4.73 -23.64
N CYS A 301 -6.91 5.27 -24.05
CA CYS A 301 -7.15 5.76 -25.39
C CYS A 301 -7.55 7.23 -25.32
N ILE A 302 -6.92 8.08 -26.12
CA ILE A 302 -7.21 9.51 -26.14
C ILE A 302 -7.63 9.90 -27.56
N ALA A 303 -8.79 10.51 -27.72
CA ALA A 303 -9.20 11.17 -28.94
C ALA A 303 -8.62 12.59 -28.99
N ARG A 304 -7.88 12.92 -30.04
CA ARG A 304 -7.17 14.19 -30.22
C ARG A 304 -7.72 14.96 -31.40
N ASP A 305 -7.67 16.29 -31.31
CA ASP A 305 -7.93 17.13 -32.47
C ASP A 305 -6.70 17.14 -33.40
N THR A 306 -6.87 16.67 -34.64
CA THR A 306 -5.84 16.66 -35.63
C THR A 306 -6.09 17.77 -36.67
N LYS A 307 -5.09 18.13 -37.48
CA LYS A 307 -5.24 19.13 -38.53
C LYS A 307 -6.23 18.72 -39.64
N LEU A 308 -6.57 17.44 -39.72
CA LEU A 308 -7.48 16.85 -40.71
C LEU A 308 -8.90 16.66 -40.17
N GLY A 309 -9.12 16.92 -38.91
CA GLY A 309 -10.37 16.72 -38.17
C GLY A 309 -10.12 16.12 -36.80
N SER A 310 -11.13 16.11 -35.94
CA SER A 310 -11.07 15.45 -34.61
C SER A 310 -11.13 13.93 -34.75
N GLU A 311 -10.34 13.24 -33.93
CA GLU A 311 -10.51 11.80 -33.75
C GLU A 311 -11.80 11.54 -32.98
N GLU A 312 -12.47 10.44 -33.28
CA GLU A 312 -13.76 10.08 -32.69
C GLU A 312 -13.71 8.67 -32.11
N ILE A 313 -14.28 8.50 -30.92
CA ILE A 313 -14.48 7.18 -30.29
C ILE A 313 -15.88 6.72 -30.70
N THR A 314 -15.96 5.62 -31.45
CA THR A 314 -17.22 5.09 -31.99
C THR A 314 -17.14 3.57 -32.19
N GLY A 315 -18.30 2.91 -32.16
CA GLY A 315 -18.44 1.50 -32.54
C GLY A 315 -18.47 1.26 -34.05
N ASP A 316 -18.69 2.32 -34.86
CA ASP A 316 -18.73 2.22 -36.32
C ASP A 316 -17.30 2.32 -36.90
N ILE A 317 -16.63 1.19 -36.96
CA ILE A 317 -15.23 1.07 -37.40
C ILE A 317 -15.20 0.46 -38.82
N PRO A 318 -14.61 1.12 -39.79
CA PRO A 318 -14.55 0.59 -41.16
C PRO A 318 -13.69 -0.66 -41.26
N ASN A 319 -14.10 -1.62 -42.07
CA ASN A 319 -13.40 -2.87 -42.37
C ASN A 319 -13.19 -3.81 -41.21
N VAL A 320 -14.03 -3.76 -40.18
CA VAL A 320 -14.05 -4.67 -39.05
C VAL A 320 -15.31 -5.51 -39.09
N GLY A 321 -15.20 -6.84 -38.91
CA GLY A 321 -16.34 -7.75 -38.89
C GLY A 321 -17.18 -7.61 -37.60
N GLU A 322 -18.49 -7.84 -37.71
CA GLU A 322 -19.44 -7.74 -36.59
C GLU A 322 -19.04 -8.59 -35.37
N GLY A 323 -18.40 -9.74 -35.58
CA GLY A 323 -17.92 -10.57 -34.49
C GLY A 323 -16.87 -9.91 -33.59
N SER A 324 -16.05 -8.99 -34.15
CA SER A 324 -15.04 -8.23 -33.38
C SER A 324 -15.66 -7.02 -32.66
N LEU A 325 -16.84 -6.59 -33.08
CA LEU A 325 -17.58 -5.47 -32.48
C LEU A 325 -18.56 -5.92 -31.41
N SER A 326 -18.85 -7.23 -31.31
CA SER A 326 -19.86 -7.79 -30.39
C SER A 326 -19.60 -7.51 -28.91
N LYS A 327 -18.35 -7.18 -28.55
CA LYS A 327 -17.93 -6.87 -27.17
C LYS A 327 -17.96 -5.36 -26.87
N LEU A 328 -18.25 -4.52 -27.87
CA LEU A 328 -18.33 -3.08 -27.72
C LEU A 328 -19.79 -2.66 -27.52
N ASP A 329 -19.99 -1.60 -26.78
CA ASP A 329 -21.27 -0.91 -26.67
C ASP A 329 -21.48 0.08 -27.85
N GLU A 330 -22.61 0.77 -27.88
CA GLU A 330 -22.95 1.75 -28.91
C GLU A 330 -21.94 2.90 -29.00
N SER A 331 -21.28 3.24 -27.90
CA SER A 331 -20.23 4.26 -27.86
C SER A 331 -18.87 3.74 -28.34
N GLY A 332 -18.76 2.47 -28.72
CA GLY A 332 -17.49 1.87 -29.16
C GLY A 332 -16.53 1.48 -28.04
N ILE A 333 -17.02 1.36 -26.82
CA ILE A 333 -16.22 0.99 -25.65
C ILE A 333 -16.61 -0.41 -25.18
N VAL A 334 -15.63 -1.22 -24.79
CA VAL A 334 -15.88 -2.56 -24.27
C VAL A 334 -16.70 -2.51 -22.96
N TYR A 335 -17.64 -3.44 -22.77
CA TYR A 335 -18.42 -3.50 -21.54
C TYR A 335 -17.63 -4.19 -20.39
N VAL A 336 -17.93 -3.80 -19.16
CA VAL A 336 -17.34 -4.40 -17.96
C VAL A 336 -17.80 -5.85 -17.83
N GLY A 337 -16.86 -6.77 -17.54
CA GLY A 337 -17.11 -8.22 -17.50
C GLY A 337 -16.85 -8.94 -18.82
N ALA A 338 -16.51 -8.24 -19.90
CA ALA A 338 -16.17 -8.87 -21.17
C ALA A 338 -14.85 -9.66 -21.07
N GLU A 339 -14.87 -10.89 -21.56
CA GLU A 339 -13.64 -11.68 -21.77
C GLU A 339 -13.00 -11.26 -23.09
N VAL A 340 -11.77 -10.78 -23.01
CA VAL A 340 -11.01 -10.27 -24.14
C VAL A 340 -9.80 -11.12 -24.44
N ASN A 341 -9.55 -11.34 -25.72
CA ASN A 341 -8.39 -12.09 -26.23
C ASN A 341 -7.44 -11.16 -26.97
N ALA A 342 -6.23 -11.64 -27.22
CA ALA A 342 -5.22 -10.92 -27.98
C ALA A 342 -5.78 -10.47 -29.34
N GLY A 343 -5.69 -9.16 -29.65
CA GLY A 343 -6.19 -8.57 -30.87
C GLY A 343 -7.62 -8.05 -30.84
N ASP A 344 -8.42 -8.37 -29.81
CA ASP A 344 -9.77 -7.82 -29.62
C ASP A 344 -9.72 -6.29 -29.44
N ILE A 345 -10.77 -5.61 -29.87
CA ILE A 345 -10.88 -4.16 -29.75
C ILE A 345 -11.41 -3.83 -28.35
N LEU A 346 -10.70 -2.95 -27.64
CA LEU A 346 -11.13 -2.42 -26.35
C LEU A 346 -11.88 -1.09 -26.50
N VAL A 347 -11.36 -0.22 -27.35
CA VAL A 347 -11.97 1.08 -27.66
C VAL A 347 -11.88 1.31 -29.16
N GLY A 348 -13.02 1.47 -29.78
CA GLY A 348 -13.10 1.82 -31.20
C GLY A 348 -12.76 3.29 -31.41
N LYS A 349 -11.73 3.57 -32.18
CA LYS A 349 -11.30 4.93 -32.52
C LYS A 349 -11.04 5.05 -34.01
N ILE A 350 -11.57 6.10 -34.60
CA ILE A 350 -11.35 6.45 -35.99
C ILE A 350 -10.60 7.79 -36.11
N THR A 351 -9.70 7.85 -37.05
CA THR A 351 -8.93 9.08 -37.35
C THR A 351 -9.21 9.50 -38.78
N PRO A 352 -9.53 10.79 -39.08
CA PRO A 352 -9.71 11.27 -40.42
C PRO A 352 -8.46 11.11 -41.28
N LYS A 353 -8.62 10.62 -42.52
CA LYS A 353 -7.53 10.51 -43.51
C LYS A 353 -7.42 11.78 -44.36
N GLY A 354 -6.20 12.26 -44.58
CA GLY A 354 -5.94 13.29 -45.61
C GLY A 354 -5.96 12.67 -46.99
N GLU A 355 -6.32 13.48 -47.99
CA GLU A 355 -6.37 13.06 -49.41
C GLU A 355 -5.06 12.46 -49.96
N THR A 356 -3.92 12.80 -49.36
CA THR A 356 -2.60 12.28 -49.72
C THR A 356 -2.31 10.87 -49.20
N GLN A 357 -3.11 10.35 -48.26
CA GLN A 357 -2.89 9.05 -47.64
C GLN A 357 -3.77 7.93 -48.22
N LEU A 358 -4.61 8.24 -49.20
CA LEU A 358 -5.46 7.24 -49.85
C LEU A 358 -4.60 6.36 -50.77
N SER A 359 -4.76 5.04 -50.63
CA SER A 359 -4.15 4.11 -51.58
C SER A 359 -4.70 4.30 -52.99
N PRO A 360 -3.95 3.92 -54.08
CA PRO A 360 -4.46 4.01 -55.44
C PRO A 360 -5.80 3.26 -55.63
N GLU A 361 -5.99 2.15 -54.91
CA GLU A 361 -7.19 1.33 -54.95
C GLU A 361 -8.37 2.03 -54.25
N GLU A 362 -8.15 2.69 -53.13
CA GLU A 362 -9.16 3.49 -52.40
C GLU A 362 -9.57 4.72 -53.22
N LYS A 363 -8.60 5.38 -53.93
CA LYS A 363 -8.92 6.48 -54.86
C LYS A 363 -9.80 6.02 -56.02
N LEU A 364 -9.57 4.82 -56.53
CA LEU A 364 -10.36 4.24 -57.61
C LEU A 364 -11.77 3.86 -57.13
N LEU A 365 -11.88 3.25 -55.94
CA LEU A 365 -13.15 2.92 -55.31
C LEU A 365 -13.99 4.17 -55.00
N ARG A 366 -13.35 5.26 -54.56
CA ARG A 366 -14.02 6.56 -54.35
C ARG A 366 -14.54 7.16 -55.67
N ALA A 367 -13.78 7.02 -56.75
CA ALA A 367 -14.20 7.48 -58.06
C ALA A 367 -15.38 6.67 -58.65
N ILE A 368 -15.49 5.38 -58.31
CA ILE A 368 -16.52 4.47 -58.84
C ILE A 368 -17.81 4.49 -57.99
N PHE A 369 -17.66 4.48 -56.69
CA PHE A 369 -18.77 4.31 -55.73
C PHE A 369 -19.20 5.59 -54.99
N GLY A 370 -18.60 6.73 -55.32
CA GLY A 370 -18.86 8.01 -54.68
C GLY A 370 -18.29 8.09 -53.25
N GLU A 371 -18.71 9.08 -52.43
CA GLU A 371 -18.16 9.44 -51.12
C GLU A 371 -18.25 8.37 -50.00
N LYS A 372 -18.72 7.16 -50.30
CA LYS A 372 -18.89 6.06 -49.36
C LYS A 372 -17.60 5.25 -49.07
N ALA A 373 -16.49 5.52 -49.71
CA ALA A 373 -15.21 4.96 -49.27
C ALA A 373 -14.75 5.73 -48.03
N SER A 374 -14.62 5.05 -46.90
CA SER A 374 -14.37 5.65 -45.59
C SER A 374 -13.19 6.62 -45.60
N ASP A 375 -13.47 7.91 -45.38
CA ASP A 375 -12.45 8.95 -45.19
C ASP A 375 -11.70 8.83 -43.87
N VAL A 376 -11.90 7.74 -43.15
CA VAL A 376 -11.37 7.50 -41.84
C VAL A 376 -10.50 6.23 -41.78
N LYS A 377 -9.50 6.24 -40.90
CA LYS A 377 -8.61 5.12 -40.63
C LYS A 377 -8.93 4.54 -39.24
N ASP A 378 -8.97 3.21 -39.15
CA ASP A 378 -9.02 2.53 -37.87
C ASP A 378 -7.74 2.74 -37.05
N THR A 379 -7.88 3.37 -35.91
CA THR A 379 -6.83 3.60 -34.91
C THR A 379 -7.27 3.09 -33.53
N SER A 380 -8.14 2.12 -33.51
CA SER A 380 -8.71 1.52 -32.29
C SER A 380 -7.65 0.95 -31.37
N LEU A 381 -7.91 1.06 -30.08
CA LEU A 381 -7.10 0.42 -29.05
C LEU A 381 -7.43 -1.08 -29.01
N ARG A 382 -6.42 -1.91 -29.21
CA ARG A 382 -6.55 -3.37 -29.21
C ARG A 382 -5.76 -3.99 -28.08
N VAL A 383 -6.21 -5.16 -27.63
CA VAL A 383 -5.50 -5.98 -26.66
C VAL A 383 -4.14 -6.41 -27.23
N PRO A 384 -3.03 -6.22 -26.51
CA PRO A 384 -1.70 -6.65 -26.95
C PRO A 384 -1.64 -8.17 -27.22
N SER A 385 -0.71 -8.56 -28.09
CA SER A 385 -0.43 -9.98 -28.35
C SER A 385 -0.03 -10.69 -27.07
N SER A 386 -0.48 -11.92 -26.88
CA SER A 386 -0.27 -12.75 -25.69
C SER A 386 -0.99 -12.32 -24.40
N THR A 387 -1.89 -11.36 -24.44
CA THR A 387 -2.68 -10.93 -23.30
C THR A 387 -4.12 -11.42 -23.45
N ASN A 388 -4.63 -12.14 -22.45
CA ASN A 388 -6.04 -12.52 -22.35
C ASN A 388 -6.52 -12.14 -20.97
N GLY A 389 -7.76 -11.72 -20.84
CA GLY A 389 -8.27 -11.31 -19.54
C GLY A 389 -9.75 -10.92 -19.55
N THR A 390 -10.21 -10.44 -18.41
CA THR A 390 -11.57 -9.93 -18.24
C THR A 390 -11.49 -8.44 -17.91
N VAL A 391 -12.35 -7.64 -18.52
CA VAL A 391 -12.45 -6.20 -18.24
C VAL A 391 -13.11 -5.99 -16.88
N ILE A 392 -12.38 -5.39 -15.93
CA ILE A 392 -12.86 -5.17 -14.57
C ILE A 392 -13.41 -3.77 -14.34
N GLY A 393 -13.05 -2.80 -15.18
CA GLY A 393 -13.52 -1.42 -15.05
C GLY A 393 -13.27 -0.62 -16.32
N VAL A 394 -14.10 0.37 -16.53
CA VAL A 394 -14.04 1.33 -17.64
C VAL A 394 -14.31 2.72 -17.07
N GLU A 395 -13.42 3.65 -17.35
CA GLU A 395 -13.57 5.05 -16.96
C GLU A 395 -13.55 5.93 -18.21
N VAL A 396 -14.46 6.87 -18.31
CA VAL A 396 -14.56 7.80 -19.42
C VAL A 396 -14.41 9.22 -18.91
N PHE A 397 -13.46 9.96 -19.49
CA PHE A 397 -13.21 11.36 -19.15
C PHE A 397 -13.50 12.24 -20.36
N THR A 398 -14.33 13.27 -20.19
CA THR A 398 -14.65 14.27 -21.20
C THR A 398 -14.05 15.61 -20.81
N ARG A 399 -13.66 16.43 -21.82
CA ARG A 399 -13.21 17.80 -21.58
C ARG A 399 -14.39 18.70 -21.26
N ASP A 400 -14.14 19.75 -20.47
CA ASP A 400 -15.16 20.77 -20.20
C ASP A 400 -15.65 21.42 -21.51
N GLY A 401 -16.97 21.48 -21.70
CA GLY A 401 -17.62 22.09 -22.87
C GLY A 401 -17.88 21.14 -24.05
N VAL A 402 -17.61 19.86 -23.89
CA VAL A 402 -18.02 18.81 -24.84
C VAL A 402 -19.29 18.12 -24.32
N ASP A 403 -20.23 17.84 -25.19
CA ASP A 403 -21.43 17.07 -24.82
C ASP A 403 -21.02 15.66 -24.40
N LYS A 404 -21.63 15.18 -23.30
CA LYS A 404 -21.35 13.87 -22.75
C LYS A 404 -22.23 12.82 -23.41
N ASP A 405 -21.61 11.70 -23.77
CA ASP A 405 -22.33 10.55 -24.32
C ASP A 405 -23.21 9.88 -23.23
N GLU A 406 -24.24 9.16 -23.65
CA GLU A 406 -25.12 8.40 -22.74
C GLU A 406 -24.34 7.43 -21.84
N ARG A 407 -23.29 6.79 -22.37
CA ARG A 407 -22.42 5.90 -21.62
C ARG A 407 -21.68 6.62 -20.51
N THR A 408 -21.13 7.80 -20.79
CA THR A 408 -20.45 8.65 -19.80
C THR A 408 -21.41 9.06 -18.67
N LEU A 409 -22.64 9.46 -19.03
CA LEU A 409 -23.67 9.83 -18.04
C LEU A 409 -24.08 8.64 -17.17
N THR A 410 -24.17 7.44 -17.75
CA THR A 410 -24.49 6.21 -17.02
C THR A 410 -23.40 5.88 -16.02
N ILE A 411 -22.12 5.86 -16.43
CA ILE A 411 -20.97 5.61 -15.55
C ILE A 411 -20.90 6.64 -14.42
N GLU A 412 -21.09 7.93 -14.75
CA GLU A 412 -21.09 8.99 -13.72
C GLU A 412 -22.25 8.82 -12.71
N SER A 413 -23.44 8.42 -13.19
CA SER A 413 -24.59 8.19 -12.29
C SER A 413 -24.36 6.98 -11.38
N GLU A 414 -23.80 5.88 -11.89
CA GLU A 414 -23.45 4.70 -11.11
C GLU A 414 -22.43 5.05 -10.02
N HIS A 415 -21.36 5.77 -10.36
CA HIS A 415 -20.35 6.22 -9.38
C HIS A 415 -20.94 7.15 -8.32
N LEU A 416 -21.85 8.05 -8.69
CA LEU A 416 -22.54 8.95 -7.76
C LEU A 416 -23.44 8.19 -6.80
N ASP A 417 -24.16 7.19 -7.28
CA ASP A 417 -25.07 6.39 -6.47
C ASP A 417 -24.30 5.47 -5.51
N ASP A 418 -23.18 4.88 -5.94
CA ASP A 418 -22.29 4.11 -5.07
C ASP A 418 -21.66 5.00 -3.99
N ALA A 419 -21.17 6.19 -4.35
CA ALA A 419 -20.62 7.12 -3.38
C ALA A 419 -21.65 7.61 -2.35
N LYS A 420 -22.90 7.84 -2.78
CA LYS A 420 -24.00 8.20 -1.86
C LYS A 420 -24.33 7.04 -0.93
N LYS A 421 -24.43 5.82 -1.46
CA LYS A 421 -24.69 4.62 -0.67
C LYS A 421 -23.63 4.38 0.39
N ASP A 422 -22.34 4.50 0.02
CA ASP A 422 -21.24 4.37 0.95
C ASP A 422 -21.28 5.43 2.04
N SER A 423 -21.56 6.69 1.68
CA SER A 423 -21.69 7.79 2.63
C SER A 423 -22.87 7.59 3.59
N ASP A 424 -24.01 7.13 3.09
CA ASP A 424 -25.20 6.85 3.91
C ASP A 424 -24.96 5.69 4.88
N ASP A 425 -24.25 4.65 4.45
CA ASP A 425 -23.93 3.51 5.28
C ASP A 425 -22.90 3.88 6.37
N GLU A 426 -21.89 4.68 6.02
CA GLU A 426 -20.94 5.22 7.00
C GLU A 426 -21.65 6.10 8.04
N ALA A 427 -22.56 6.96 7.61
CA ALA A 427 -23.35 7.79 8.50
C ALA A 427 -24.23 6.96 9.45
N LYS A 428 -24.84 5.85 8.96
CA LYS A 428 -25.61 4.92 9.80
C LYS A 428 -24.74 4.27 10.87
N ILE A 429 -23.54 3.79 10.49
CA ILE A 429 -22.58 3.16 11.41
C ILE A 429 -22.17 4.13 12.51
N ILE A 430 -21.77 5.35 12.14
CA ILE A 430 -21.35 6.40 13.09
C ILE A 430 -22.50 6.76 14.03
N ASN A 431 -23.71 6.92 13.49
CA ASN A 431 -24.89 7.24 14.28
C ASN A 431 -25.24 6.13 15.29
N GLN A 432 -25.15 4.86 14.89
CA GLN A 432 -25.37 3.72 15.77
C GLN A 432 -24.30 3.67 16.88
N ALA A 433 -23.03 3.78 16.53
CA ALA A 433 -21.93 3.79 17.49
C ALA A 433 -22.06 4.95 18.49
N THR A 434 -22.43 6.14 18.02
CA THR A 434 -22.68 7.30 18.86
C THR A 434 -23.86 7.07 19.79
N LYS A 435 -24.93 6.45 19.29
CA LYS A 435 -26.10 6.07 20.09
C LYS A 435 -25.71 5.12 21.23
N PHE A 436 -24.97 4.07 20.93
CA PHE A 436 -24.46 3.13 21.96
C PHE A 436 -23.61 3.82 23.01
N ARG A 437 -22.69 4.68 22.59
CA ARG A 437 -21.83 5.44 23.51
C ARG A 437 -22.61 6.39 24.41
N LEU A 438 -23.61 7.08 23.86
CA LEU A 438 -24.50 7.94 24.64
C LEU A 438 -25.31 7.14 25.65
N ILE A 439 -25.85 5.99 25.26
CA ILE A 439 -26.58 5.08 26.15
C ILE A 439 -25.70 4.63 27.32
N ASP A 440 -24.44 4.24 27.04
CA ASP A 440 -23.48 3.82 28.06
C ASP A 440 -23.15 4.92 29.07
N ILE A 441 -23.17 6.16 28.66
CA ILE A 441 -22.93 7.32 29.52
C ILE A 441 -24.17 7.67 30.33
N ILE A 442 -25.35 7.65 29.70
CA ILE A 442 -26.62 8.07 30.32
C ILE A 442 -27.15 6.99 31.26
N LYS A 443 -26.89 5.70 30.97
CA LYS A 443 -27.39 4.61 31.83
C LYS A 443 -26.93 4.79 33.27
N ASN A 444 -27.88 4.58 34.21
CA ASN A 444 -27.66 4.73 35.66
C ASN A 444 -27.39 6.14 36.17
N GLN A 445 -27.52 7.19 35.32
CA GLN A 445 -27.44 8.56 35.79
C GLN A 445 -28.81 9.17 36.04
N LYS A 446 -28.88 10.15 36.96
CA LYS A 446 -30.12 10.88 37.27
C LYS A 446 -30.36 11.97 36.23
N VAL A 447 -31.51 11.96 35.61
CA VAL A 447 -31.87 12.89 34.53
C VAL A 447 -32.54 14.13 35.11
N THR A 448 -32.08 15.32 34.67
CA THR A 448 -32.66 16.61 35.08
C THR A 448 -33.77 17.04 34.14
N LYS A 449 -33.65 16.75 32.83
CA LYS A 449 -34.65 17.05 31.80
C LYS A 449 -34.54 16.04 30.65
N ALA A 450 -35.64 15.35 30.35
CA ALA A 450 -35.77 14.49 29.17
C ALA A 450 -37.24 14.46 28.73
N LYS A 451 -37.46 14.35 27.41
CA LYS A 451 -38.79 14.25 26.81
C LYS A 451 -39.41 12.88 27.19
N GLY A 452 -40.54 12.88 27.89
CA GLY A 452 -41.24 11.65 28.28
C GLY A 452 -40.81 11.04 29.62
N PHE A 453 -39.85 11.61 30.36
CA PHE A 453 -39.36 11.07 31.64
C PHE A 453 -39.51 12.09 32.79
N LYS A 454 -39.77 11.56 34.01
CA LYS A 454 -39.87 12.42 35.19
C LYS A 454 -38.49 12.89 35.69
N LYS A 455 -38.40 14.12 36.14
CA LYS A 455 -37.20 14.71 36.72
C LYS A 455 -36.70 13.87 37.91
N GLY A 456 -35.42 13.43 37.87
CA GLY A 456 -34.79 12.65 38.93
C GLY A 456 -34.93 11.12 38.79
N SER A 457 -35.60 10.63 37.72
CA SER A 457 -35.65 9.19 37.44
C SER A 457 -34.33 8.71 36.77
N SER A 458 -33.93 7.47 37.09
CA SER A 458 -32.88 6.78 36.35
C SER A 458 -33.55 6.05 35.17
N ILE A 459 -32.99 6.21 33.95
CA ILE A 459 -33.51 5.57 32.74
C ILE A 459 -32.76 4.24 32.52
N THR A 460 -33.52 3.18 32.22
CA THR A 460 -32.95 1.87 31.90
C THR A 460 -32.41 1.85 30.46
N ALA A 461 -31.42 0.97 30.19
CA ALA A 461 -30.81 0.86 28.87
C ALA A 461 -31.84 0.60 27.76
N ASP A 462 -32.83 -0.27 28.04
CA ASP A 462 -33.89 -0.63 27.06
C ASP A 462 -34.71 0.59 26.62
N GLN A 463 -35.07 1.46 27.58
CA GLN A 463 -35.81 2.68 27.27
C GLN A 463 -34.98 3.70 26.47
N LEU A 464 -33.66 3.70 26.64
CA LEU A 464 -32.75 4.55 25.85
C LEU A 464 -32.54 4.03 24.43
N HIS A 465 -32.62 2.70 24.22
CA HIS A 465 -32.52 2.11 22.90
C HIS A 465 -33.71 2.47 21.98
N GLU A 466 -34.90 2.74 22.53
CA GLU A 466 -36.08 3.13 21.77
C GLU A 466 -36.04 4.60 21.30
N LEU A 467 -35.20 5.44 21.92
CA LEU A 467 -35.11 6.87 21.58
C LEU A 467 -34.27 7.08 20.32
N GLU A 468 -34.62 8.13 19.55
CA GLU A 468 -33.80 8.60 18.46
C GLU A 468 -32.54 9.34 18.95
N LEU A 469 -31.52 9.42 18.12
CA LEU A 469 -30.24 10.06 18.45
C LEU A 469 -30.43 11.52 18.90
N ASN A 470 -31.31 12.27 18.23
CA ASN A 470 -31.64 13.66 18.55
C ASN A 470 -32.29 13.82 19.93
N ASP A 471 -33.16 12.87 20.32
CA ASP A 471 -33.80 12.86 21.63
C ASP A 471 -32.78 12.52 22.74
N LEU A 472 -31.82 11.64 22.47
CA LEU A 472 -30.72 11.34 23.39
C LEU A 472 -29.81 12.56 23.66
N PHE A 473 -29.49 13.35 22.63
CA PHE A 473 -28.73 14.61 22.81
C PHE A 473 -29.52 15.67 23.58
N ALA A 474 -30.85 15.63 23.56
CA ALA A 474 -31.69 16.56 24.29
C ALA A 474 -31.81 16.25 25.79
N ILE A 475 -31.31 15.08 26.24
CA ILE A 475 -31.31 14.69 27.65
C ILE A 475 -30.30 15.51 28.43
N ARG A 476 -30.71 16.16 29.53
CA ARG A 476 -29.83 16.84 30.46
C ARG A 476 -29.65 16.00 31.71
N LEU A 477 -28.39 15.73 32.03
CA LEU A 477 -27.99 15.01 33.24
C LEU A 477 -27.80 15.96 34.44
N ALA A 478 -27.76 15.43 35.65
CA ALA A 478 -27.50 16.22 36.86
C ALA A 478 -26.07 16.81 36.86
N ASP A 479 -25.14 16.15 36.21
CA ASP A 479 -23.77 16.59 35.96
C ASP A 479 -23.68 17.28 34.59
N GLU A 480 -23.81 18.60 34.55
CA GLU A 480 -23.85 19.39 33.31
C GLU A 480 -22.56 19.26 32.44
N LEU A 481 -21.44 18.88 33.05
CA LEU A 481 -20.13 18.78 32.39
C LEU A 481 -20.00 17.61 31.42
N SER A 482 -20.83 16.59 31.51
CA SER A 482 -20.60 15.34 30.76
C SER A 482 -21.11 15.35 29.32
N LEU A 483 -22.22 16.01 29.03
CA LEU A 483 -22.81 16.00 27.68
C LEU A 483 -22.20 17.02 26.72
N ILE A 484 -21.73 18.17 27.23
CA ILE A 484 -21.09 19.19 26.40
C ILE A 484 -19.73 18.70 25.90
N HIS A 485 -18.96 18.00 26.72
CA HIS A 485 -17.67 17.42 26.33
C HIS A 485 -17.76 16.25 25.34
N ILE A 486 -18.94 15.64 25.21
CA ILE A 486 -19.16 14.52 24.27
C ILE A 486 -19.70 15.04 22.95
N SER A 487 -20.46 16.13 22.94
CA SER A 487 -21.05 16.67 21.70
C SER A 487 -20.05 17.49 20.88
N GLU A 488 -19.02 18.09 21.50
CA GLU A 488 -18.01 18.86 20.76
C GLU A 488 -17.10 18.03 19.84
N PRO A 489 -16.61 16.83 20.23
CA PRO A 489 -15.85 15.98 19.30
C PRO A 489 -16.70 15.26 18.27
N THR A 490 -18.02 15.13 18.50
CA THR A 490 -18.96 14.49 17.58
C THR A 490 -19.75 15.48 16.72
N ARG A 491 -19.50 16.80 16.83
CA ARG A 491 -19.84 17.65 15.70
C ARG A 491 -19.12 17.06 14.52
N PRO A 492 -19.84 16.60 13.47
CA PRO A 492 -19.17 16.32 12.22
C PRO A 492 -18.61 17.66 11.73
N GLU A 493 -17.41 17.99 12.18
CA GLU A 493 -16.57 18.84 11.39
C GLU A 493 -16.34 18.03 10.13
N ARG A 494 -17.42 18.09 9.32
CA ARG A 494 -17.42 17.80 7.92
C ARG A 494 -16.41 16.70 7.58
N ILE A 495 -16.90 15.49 7.55
CA ILE A 495 -16.46 14.48 6.57
C ILE A 495 -16.70 15.11 5.17
N TRP A 496 -16.02 16.19 4.90
CA TRP A 496 -16.08 16.96 3.65
C TRP A 496 -14.73 16.90 2.94
N TYR A 497 -13.85 15.99 3.36
CA TYR A 497 -12.54 15.81 2.77
C TYR A 497 -12.19 14.35 2.46
N ALA A 498 -13.18 13.63 1.98
CA ALA A 498 -12.90 12.43 1.22
C ALA A 498 -13.83 12.46 0.00
N GLY A 499 -13.34 12.99 -1.08
CA GLY A 499 -14.00 12.92 -2.35
C GLY A 499 -14.41 14.28 -2.91
N LEU A 500 -13.80 14.64 -4.02
CA LEU A 500 -14.15 15.71 -4.95
C LEU A 500 -13.98 17.16 -4.41
N CYS A 501 -12.75 17.60 -4.39
CA CYS A 501 -12.45 19.01 -4.55
C CYS A 501 -12.63 19.40 -6.03
N VAL A 502 -13.87 19.64 -6.44
CA VAL A 502 -14.15 20.47 -7.62
C VAL A 502 -14.15 21.90 -7.14
N GLU A 503 -12.99 22.53 -7.06
CA GLU A 503 -12.89 23.97 -6.94
C GLU A 503 -13.41 24.61 -8.23
N LYS A 504 -14.62 25.12 -8.17
CA LYS A 504 -15.13 26.12 -9.11
C LYS A 504 -14.28 27.39 -8.93
N LYS A 505 -13.17 27.53 -9.67
CA LYS A 505 -12.56 28.85 -9.88
C LYS A 505 -13.52 29.68 -10.73
N ARG A 506 -14.28 30.54 -10.08
CA ARG A 506 -14.96 31.68 -10.72
C ARG A 506 -13.89 32.57 -11.31
N GLY A 507 -13.85 32.68 -12.63
CA GLY A 507 -13.11 33.69 -13.32
C GLY A 507 -13.63 35.07 -12.95
N GLY A 508 -12.80 35.86 -12.29
CA GLY A 508 -12.92 37.30 -12.19
C GLY A 508 -12.00 37.89 -13.24
N GLY A 509 -12.59 38.42 -14.30
CA GLY A 509 -11.89 39.26 -15.26
C GLY A 509 -11.53 40.60 -14.64
N GLY A 510 -10.42 41.15 -15.04
CA GLY A 510 -9.96 42.46 -14.70
C GLY A 510 -8.62 42.74 -15.34
N GLY A 511 -8.68 43.48 -16.41
CA GLY A 511 -7.76 43.95 -17.33
C GLY A 511 -6.75 44.97 -16.80
N GLY A 512 -5.82 45.31 -17.67
CA GLY A 512 -4.99 46.52 -17.61
C GLY A 512 -3.51 46.24 -17.55
N GLY A 513 -2.81 46.24 -18.65
CA GLY A 513 -2.07 47.42 -19.06
C GLY A 513 -0.61 47.40 -18.72
N GLY A 514 0.23 47.36 -19.76
CA GLY A 514 1.34 48.28 -19.81
C GLY A 514 2.75 47.79 -19.52
N GLY A 515 3.56 47.65 -20.58
CA GLY A 515 4.81 48.37 -20.72
C GLY A 515 6.12 47.76 -20.30
N GLY A 516 6.93 47.41 -21.28
CA GLY A 516 8.25 47.98 -21.43
C GLY A 516 9.47 47.29 -20.86
N GLY A 517 10.27 46.77 -21.76
CA GLY A 517 11.68 47.07 -21.80
C GLY A 517 12.69 46.36 -20.92
N GLY A 518 13.60 45.70 -21.54
CA GLY A 518 14.87 45.36 -20.97
C GLY A 518 15.22 43.89 -21.14
#